data_dae4a60682819c255db605aaf75dd42d
#
_entry.id   dae4a60682819c255db605aaf75dd42d
#
_cell.length_a   1.000
_cell.length_b   1.000
_cell.length_c   1.000
_cell.angle_alpha   90.00
_cell.angle_beta   90.00
_cell.angle_gamma   90.00
#
_symmetry.space_group_name_H-M   'P 1'
#
loop_
_entity.id
_entity.type
_entity.pdbx_description
1 polymer ?
#
loop_
_entity_poly.entity_id
_entity_poly.type
_entity_poly.pdbx_seq_one_letter_code
_entity_poly.pdbx_strand_id
1 'polypeptide(L)'
;MKIFLYIVLVYGLCSTQSCSQSTRQPKDLQSLALERKSDLKLGVYIIAQTINELFTTEEGRREVLSVLHCNGITRVYLEAYRSGLVISPELLRSSVTFLEENGFEVIGGIATVPGLNFGVQQQGPLTWLNWQNPKTQNDMRKIIEESAPIFDTFIIDDFFCTADTSLESKQAKGGRSWSEYRRALLTELADSVFIKPAKEKNPNIKLIIKYPQWYDRFHLFGYDVATEPKLFDGVWVGTETRGQYTQRFGFIQPYLGFINFRWISTLSGDKIGGAWFDHGDCTDIDFIDQAYQSVLAGTKELVFFNFDSFIAGHPGHHLLRQDFGKLADLAKAVANSPIIGPVGYKPPNSDPGGDLYLMDYIGMFGISLIPESQYPIKSSVIFLPTQAAADREIYSKIMISLDHGAKIIFTTGFLANASEGEKLAKIAGIQWPLTPLESSAEAIETQGGIAKLKFPLRMDYQIVRSGADIMLQASIKQPFLTQKGNIYVLNTHTFSQPDFDAVGEVLLAPRQIGLLELPQEWVNTIREIFTTTDEPILDAPSRVTMQQLSDKSLFIQNYNQQGATIKIHLPKEQSYIDRLTGKSIPTVGKTIALTMSARSRVWVMAN
;
A
#
# COMPACT_ATOMS: atom_id res chain seq x y z
N MET A 1 -16.97 45.35 -39.35
CA MET A 1 -15.68 45.29 -38.63
C MET A 1 -15.30 43.81 -38.53
N LYS A 2 -14.39 43.36 -39.41
CA LYS A 2 -14.01 41.96 -39.62
C LYS A 2 -12.95 41.60 -38.60
N ILE A 3 -13.19 40.60 -37.73
CA ILE A 3 -12.17 40.00 -36.87
C ILE A 3 -11.66 38.76 -37.57
N PHE A 4 -10.39 38.78 -37.96
CA PHE A 4 -9.65 37.66 -38.51
C PHE A 4 -9.27 36.69 -37.40
N LEU A 5 -9.68 35.43 -37.56
CA LEU A 5 -9.26 34.31 -36.74
C LEU A 5 -7.96 33.74 -37.34
N TYR A 6 -6.82 33.91 -36.69
CA TYR A 6 -5.58 33.23 -37.05
C TYR A 6 -5.56 31.84 -36.45
N ILE A 7 -5.73 30.84 -37.27
CA ILE A 7 -5.43 29.45 -36.90
C ILE A 7 -3.94 29.28 -37.13
N VAL A 8 -3.16 29.20 -36.08
CA VAL A 8 -1.76 28.80 -36.12
C VAL A 8 -1.72 27.27 -36.08
N LEU A 9 -1.50 26.65 -37.21
CA LEU A 9 -1.11 25.24 -37.33
C LEU A 9 0.33 25.12 -36.77
N VAL A 10 0.45 24.65 -35.56
CA VAL A 10 1.74 24.18 -35.00
C VAL A 10 1.90 22.73 -35.46
N TYR A 11 2.65 22.53 -36.56
CA TYR A 11 3.24 21.24 -36.86
C TYR A 11 4.29 20.94 -35.80
N GLY A 12 3.90 20.18 -34.78
CA GLY A 12 4.83 19.57 -33.85
C GLY A 12 5.65 18.51 -34.59
N LEU A 13 6.90 18.82 -34.84
CA LEU A 13 7.91 17.84 -35.18
C LEU A 13 8.00 16.88 -33.97
N CYS A 14 7.38 15.71 -34.10
CA CYS A 14 7.70 14.55 -33.28
C CYS A 14 9.18 14.23 -33.51
N SER A 15 10.03 14.75 -32.63
CA SER A 15 11.39 14.26 -32.52
C SER A 15 11.31 12.83 -32.02
N THR A 16 11.51 11.88 -32.92
CA THR A 16 11.93 10.53 -32.60
C THR A 16 13.19 10.65 -31.74
N GLN A 17 13.05 10.65 -30.43
CA GLN A 17 14.18 10.45 -29.53
C GLN A 17 14.65 9.01 -29.72
N SER A 18 15.55 8.85 -30.70
CA SER A 18 16.36 7.65 -30.80
C SER A 18 17.12 7.47 -29.50
N CYS A 19 16.98 6.29 -28.89
CA CYS A 19 17.85 5.81 -27.82
C CYS A 19 19.30 5.73 -28.33
N SER A 20 20.04 6.81 -28.33
CA SER A 20 21.49 6.77 -28.58
C SER A 20 22.21 7.86 -27.80
N GLN A 21 23.04 7.46 -26.92
CA GLN A 21 24.45 7.77 -26.69
C GLN A 21 24.85 7.79 -25.22
N SER A 22 25.54 6.76 -24.79
CA SER A 22 26.69 6.89 -23.90
C SER A 22 27.61 5.67 -24.07
N THR A 23 28.88 5.91 -24.19
CA THR A 23 29.99 5.02 -24.50
C THR A 23 30.31 4.04 -23.38
N ARG A 24 29.71 2.99 -23.36
CA ARG A 24 29.66 1.56 -22.98
C ARG A 24 28.21 1.21 -23.21
N GLN A 25 27.94 0.43 -24.27
CA GLN A 25 26.55 0.06 -24.55
C GLN A 25 25.91 -0.45 -23.25
N PRO A 26 25.00 0.31 -22.59
CA PRO A 26 24.19 -0.30 -21.57
C PRO A 26 23.42 -1.40 -22.28
N LYS A 27 23.34 -2.61 -21.70
CA LYS A 27 22.37 -3.61 -22.16
C LYS A 27 21.05 -2.87 -22.36
N ASP A 28 20.43 -3.03 -23.52
CA ASP A 28 19.08 -2.53 -23.77
C ASP A 28 18.20 -2.92 -22.58
N LEU A 29 17.37 -1.98 -22.11
CA LEU A 29 16.55 -2.20 -20.91
C LEU A 29 15.68 -3.45 -21.04
N GLN A 30 15.15 -3.73 -22.23
CA GLN A 30 14.38 -4.95 -22.51
C GLN A 30 15.20 -6.22 -22.26
N SER A 31 16.43 -6.24 -22.74
CA SER A 31 17.35 -7.37 -22.51
C SER A 31 17.64 -7.55 -21.01
N LEU A 32 17.85 -6.46 -20.28
CA LEU A 32 18.04 -6.49 -18.83
C LEU A 32 16.78 -6.98 -18.11
N ALA A 33 15.59 -6.51 -18.51
CA ALA A 33 14.33 -6.92 -17.91
C ALA A 33 14.04 -8.40 -18.12
N LEU A 34 14.32 -8.92 -19.32
CA LEU A 34 14.20 -10.36 -19.62
C LEU A 34 15.20 -11.21 -18.80
N GLU A 35 16.45 -10.76 -18.63
CA GLU A 35 17.46 -11.43 -17.81
C GLU A 35 17.04 -11.47 -16.31
N ARG A 36 16.43 -10.39 -15.83
CA ARG A 36 16.08 -10.21 -14.41
C ARG A 36 14.62 -10.56 -14.08
N LYS A 37 13.85 -11.10 -15.03
CA LYS A 37 12.41 -11.38 -14.84
C LYS A 37 12.09 -12.38 -13.71
N SER A 38 13.07 -13.18 -13.29
CA SER A 38 12.93 -14.06 -12.12
C SER A 38 13.07 -13.31 -10.80
N ASP A 39 13.79 -12.18 -10.79
CA ASP A 39 13.95 -11.33 -9.62
C ASP A 39 12.83 -10.30 -9.52
N LEU A 40 12.53 -9.61 -10.63
CA LEU A 40 11.49 -8.59 -10.72
C LEU A 40 10.94 -8.47 -12.15
N LYS A 41 9.63 -8.64 -12.32
CA LYS A 41 8.93 -8.40 -13.60
C LYS A 41 8.40 -6.97 -13.67
N LEU A 42 8.35 -6.43 -14.89
CA LEU A 42 7.62 -5.20 -15.19
C LEU A 42 6.40 -5.54 -16.05
N GLY A 43 5.23 -5.24 -15.51
CA GLY A 43 3.93 -5.42 -16.16
C GLY A 43 3.23 -4.09 -16.44
N VAL A 44 2.46 -4.02 -17.48
CA VAL A 44 1.63 -2.84 -17.79
C VAL A 44 0.20 -3.23 -18.12
N TYR A 45 -0.75 -2.46 -17.62
CA TYR A 45 -2.17 -2.62 -17.91
C TYR A 45 -2.57 -1.71 -19.07
N ILE A 46 -3.17 -2.31 -20.10
CA ILE A 46 -3.71 -1.61 -21.28
C ILE A 46 -5.23 -1.63 -21.19
N ILE A 47 -5.83 -0.46 -21.04
CA ILE A 47 -7.28 -0.33 -20.89
C ILE A 47 -8.02 -0.61 -22.21
N ALA A 48 -9.30 -0.95 -22.11
CA ALA A 48 -10.13 -1.32 -23.25
C ALA A 48 -10.13 -0.23 -24.34
N GLN A 49 -10.16 1.04 -23.99
CA GLN A 49 -10.13 2.16 -24.93
C GLN A 49 -8.85 2.14 -25.78
N THR A 50 -7.70 1.98 -25.14
CA THR A 50 -6.40 1.93 -25.83
C THR A 50 -6.26 0.69 -26.70
N ILE A 51 -6.80 -0.46 -26.27
CA ILE A 51 -6.85 -1.67 -27.12
C ILE A 51 -7.67 -1.40 -28.37
N ASN A 52 -8.86 -0.82 -28.22
CA ASN A 52 -9.73 -0.50 -29.35
C ASN A 52 -9.12 0.53 -30.31
N GLU A 53 -8.28 1.43 -29.82
CA GLU A 53 -7.60 2.46 -30.63
C GLU A 53 -6.36 1.90 -31.34
N LEU A 54 -5.43 1.29 -30.60
CA LEU A 54 -4.10 0.97 -31.13
C LEU A 54 -4.00 -0.42 -31.76
N PHE A 55 -4.74 -1.44 -31.28
CA PHE A 55 -4.57 -2.80 -31.79
C PHE A 55 -5.34 -3.08 -33.07
N THR A 56 -6.17 -2.15 -33.56
CA THR A 56 -6.92 -2.25 -34.81
C THR A 56 -6.09 -1.95 -36.06
N THR A 57 -4.91 -1.32 -35.90
CA THR A 57 -4.04 -0.92 -36.99
C THR A 57 -2.62 -1.45 -36.82
N GLU A 58 -1.90 -1.65 -37.95
CA GLU A 58 -0.49 -2.05 -37.91
C GLU A 58 0.41 -0.95 -37.30
N GLU A 59 0.08 0.32 -37.56
CA GLU A 59 0.82 1.45 -36.99
C GLU A 59 0.68 1.50 -35.49
N GLY A 60 -0.53 1.41 -34.95
CA GLY A 60 -0.77 1.37 -33.51
C GLY A 60 -0.09 0.17 -32.85
N ARG A 61 -0.14 -1.02 -33.45
CA ARG A 61 0.59 -2.20 -32.94
C ARG A 61 2.10 -1.98 -32.89
N ARG A 62 2.70 -1.32 -33.88
CA ARG A 62 4.12 -0.96 -33.89
C ARG A 62 4.45 0.06 -32.77
N GLU A 63 3.57 1.04 -32.56
CA GLU A 63 3.70 1.99 -31.45
C GLU A 63 3.69 1.28 -30.10
N VAL A 64 2.72 0.38 -29.87
CA VAL A 64 2.66 -0.45 -28.65
C VAL A 64 3.96 -1.19 -28.42
N LEU A 65 4.49 -1.91 -29.41
CA LEU A 65 5.76 -2.64 -29.26
C LEU A 65 6.92 -1.71 -28.92
N SER A 66 7.01 -0.56 -29.57
CA SER A 66 8.06 0.42 -29.31
C SER A 66 8.03 0.88 -27.86
N VAL A 67 6.85 1.24 -27.35
CA VAL A 67 6.66 1.69 -25.96
C VAL A 67 7.00 0.58 -24.97
N LEU A 68 6.52 -0.65 -25.20
CA LEU A 68 6.79 -1.79 -24.31
C LEU A 68 8.28 -2.09 -24.21
N HIS A 69 8.98 -2.18 -25.35
CA HIS A 69 10.42 -2.45 -25.39
C HIS A 69 11.24 -1.35 -24.74
N CYS A 70 10.96 -0.07 -25.05
CA CYS A 70 11.67 1.07 -24.46
C CYS A 70 11.56 1.13 -22.93
N ASN A 71 10.52 0.54 -22.36
CA ASN A 71 10.26 0.56 -20.93
C ASN A 71 10.57 -0.78 -20.20
N GLY A 72 11.13 -1.75 -20.91
CA GLY A 72 11.51 -3.04 -20.32
C GLY A 72 10.32 -3.87 -19.85
N ILE A 73 9.14 -3.65 -20.44
CA ILE A 73 7.94 -4.43 -20.10
C ILE A 73 8.12 -5.87 -20.56
N THR A 74 7.78 -6.82 -19.70
CA THR A 74 7.84 -8.26 -20.02
C THR A 74 6.47 -8.93 -19.94
N ARG A 75 5.48 -8.24 -19.33
CA ARG A 75 4.11 -8.74 -19.18
C ARG A 75 3.10 -7.65 -19.52
N VAL A 76 2.04 -8.00 -20.24
CA VAL A 76 0.97 -7.10 -20.64
C VAL A 76 -0.36 -7.62 -20.14
N TYR A 77 -1.14 -6.74 -19.53
CA TYR A 77 -2.51 -7.00 -19.12
C TYR A 77 -3.46 -6.35 -20.12
N LEU A 78 -4.28 -7.13 -20.81
CA LEU A 78 -5.26 -6.67 -21.80
C LEU A 78 -6.66 -6.65 -21.21
N GLU A 79 -7.29 -5.48 -21.17
CA GLU A 79 -8.61 -5.30 -20.58
C GLU A 79 -9.73 -5.63 -21.55
N ALA A 80 -10.60 -6.54 -21.16
CA ALA A 80 -11.74 -6.97 -21.97
C ALA A 80 -12.93 -5.98 -21.92
N TYR A 81 -13.07 -5.23 -20.80
CA TYR A 81 -14.19 -4.33 -20.57
C TYR A 81 -13.81 -3.15 -19.67
N ARG A 82 -14.26 -1.95 -20.03
CA ARG A 82 -14.25 -0.74 -19.16
C ARG A 82 -15.35 0.24 -19.56
N SER A 83 -16.15 0.69 -18.57
CA SER A 83 -17.11 1.81 -18.69
C SER A 83 -18.06 1.73 -19.89
N GLY A 84 -18.53 0.52 -20.23
CA GLY A 84 -19.48 0.28 -21.34
C GLY A 84 -18.82 -0.16 -22.65
N LEU A 85 -17.49 -0.05 -22.80
CA LEU A 85 -16.77 -0.58 -23.95
C LEU A 85 -16.38 -2.03 -23.68
N VAL A 86 -16.92 -2.95 -24.47
CA VAL A 86 -16.54 -4.37 -24.52
C VAL A 86 -15.66 -4.58 -25.75
N ILE A 87 -14.48 -5.16 -25.57
CA ILE A 87 -13.60 -5.52 -26.69
C ILE A 87 -14.05 -6.84 -27.29
N SER A 88 -14.14 -6.88 -28.62
CA SER A 88 -14.60 -8.11 -29.30
C SER A 88 -13.61 -9.27 -29.05
N PRO A 89 -14.11 -10.51 -28.94
CA PRO A 89 -13.25 -11.69 -28.78
C PRO A 89 -12.21 -11.84 -29.89
N GLU A 90 -12.54 -11.41 -31.13
CA GLU A 90 -11.64 -11.46 -32.28
C GLU A 90 -10.47 -10.49 -32.08
N LEU A 91 -10.74 -9.24 -31.65
CA LEU A 91 -9.71 -8.26 -31.40
C LEU A 91 -8.83 -8.70 -30.22
N LEU A 92 -9.42 -9.21 -29.13
CA LEU A 92 -8.65 -9.74 -28.00
C LEU A 92 -7.70 -10.87 -28.44
N ARG A 93 -8.21 -11.90 -29.16
CA ARG A 93 -7.38 -13.01 -29.65
C ARG A 93 -6.23 -12.52 -30.54
N SER A 94 -6.52 -11.63 -31.50
CA SER A 94 -5.48 -11.09 -32.38
C SER A 94 -4.45 -10.27 -31.62
N SER A 95 -4.86 -9.57 -30.56
CA SER A 95 -3.97 -8.79 -29.70
C SER A 95 -3.08 -9.69 -28.84
N VAL A 96 -3.65 -10.77 -28.25
CA VAL A 96 -2.90 -11.79 -27.51
C VAL A 96 -1.84 -12.43 -28.41
N THR A 97 -2.26 -12.99 -29.57
CA THR A 97 -1.34 -13.62 -30.52
C THR A 97 -0.21 -12.67 -30.92
N PHE A 98 -0.55 -11.42 -31.27
CA PHE A 98 0.44 -10.42 -31.65
C PHE A 98 1.49 -10.15 -30.55
N LEU A 99 1.07 -10.01 -29.30
CA LEU A 99 1.99 -9.77 -28.19
C LEU A 99 2.85 -11.00 -27.85
N GLU A 100 2.25 -12.20 -27.85
CA GLU A 100 2.97 -13.45 -27.59
C GLU A 100 4.01 -13.76 -28.66
N GLU A 101 3.69 -13.55 -29.93
CA GLU A 101 4.64 -13.69 -31.05
C GLU A 101 5.81 -12.70 -30.93
N ASN A 102 5.63 -11.57 -30.22
CA ASN A 102 6.68 -10.61 -29.91
C ASN A 102 7.34 -10.80 -28.53
N GLY A 103 7.07 -11.94 -27.87
CA GLY A 103 7.79 -12.38 -26.66
C GLY A 103 7.27 -11.85 -25.34
N PHE A 104 6.06 -11.26 -25.31
CA PHE A 104 5.43 -10.80 -24.07
C PHE A 104 4.59 -11.91 -23.42
N GLU A 105 4.58 -11.95 -22.09
CA GLU A 105 3.58 -12.69 -21.33
C GLU A 105 2.27 -11.88 -21.36
N VAL A 106 1.13 -12.52 -21.68
CA VAL A 106 -0.17 -11.82 -21.77
C VAL A 106 -1.15 -12.34 -20.73
N ILE A 107 -1.82 -11.43 -20.05
CA ILE A 107 -2.87 -11.68 -19.05
C ILE A 107 -4.12 -10.89 -19.46
N GLY A 108 -5.30 -11.51 -19.36
CA GLY A 108 -6.57 -10.80 -19.51
C GLY A 108 -6.91 -9.99 -18.26
N GLY A 109 -7.76 -8.98 -18.40
CA GLY A 109 -8.23 -8.19 -17.28
C GLY A 109 -9.62 -7.61 -17.51
N ILE A 110 -10.24 -7.13 -16.45
CA ILE A 110 -11.55 -6.49 -16.48
C ILE A 110 -11.64 -5.38 -15.44
N ALA A 111 -12.24 -4.24 -15.84
CA ALA A 111 -12.66 -3.22 -14.90
C ALA A 111 -14.10 -3.47 -14.44
N THR A 112 -14.31 -3.69 -13.15
CA THR A 112 -15.62 -4.00 -12.57
C THR A 112 -16.41 -2.72 -12.26
N VAL A 113 -16.55 -1.84 -13.25
CA VAL A 113 -17.23 -0.54 -13.16
C VAL A 113 -18.50 -0.50 -14.01
N PRO A 114 -19.51 0.32 -13.66
CA PRO A 114 -20.71 0.49 -14.48
C PRO A 114 -20.38 1.19 -15.81
N GLY A 115 -21.23 0.95 -16.80
CA GLY A 115 -21.13 1.60 -18.10
C GLY A 115 -22.49 1.78 -18.76
N LEU A 116 -22.52 2.45 -19.91
CA LEU A 116 -23.74 2.60 -20.68
C LEU A 116 -24.28 1.21 -21.06
N ASN A 117 -25.51 0.92 -20.63
CA ASN A 117 -26.17 -0.38 -20.82
C ASN A 117 -25.50 -1.59 -20.14
N PHE A 118 -24.48 -1.38 -19.31
CA PHE A 118 -23.76 -2.45 -18.63
C PHE A 118 -23.80 -2.29 -17.11
N GLY A 119 -24.26 -3.33 -16.43
CA GLY A 119 -24.45 -3.34 -15.00
C GLY A 119 -25.50 -2.33 -14.52
N VAL A 120 -25.62 -2.20 -13.23
CA VAL A 120 -26.44 -1.19 -12.55
C VAL A 120 -25.53 -0.47 -11.57
N GLN A 121 -25.50 0.87 -11.64
CA GLN A 121 -24.74 1.66 -10.70
C GLN A 121 -25.41 1.60 -9.30
N GLN A 122 -24.60 1.51 -8.27
CA GLN A 122 -25.05 1.49 -6.88
C GLN A 122 -25.75 2.79 -6.45
N GLN A 123 -26.55 2.71 -5.40
CA GLN A 123 -27.05 3.88 -4.67
C GLN A 123 -26.13 4.15 -3.47
N GLY A 124 -25.59 5.37 -3.40
CA GLY A 124 -24.64 5.78 -2.37
C GLY A 124 -23.46 6.54 -2.96
N PRO A 125 -22.47 6.88 -2.15
CA PRO A 125 -21.24 7.50 -2.62
C PRO A 125 -20.49 6.54 -3.56
N LEU A 126 -19.64 7.09 -4.41
CA LEU A 126 -18.81 6.37 -5.36
C LEU A 126 -19.59 5.77 -6.55
N THR A 127 -18.95 5.73 -7.71
CA THR A 127 -19.57 5.26 -8.96
C THR A 127 -19.29 3.78 -9.21
N TRP A 128 -19.67 2.91 -8.25
CA TRP A 128 -19.45 1.48 -8.32
C TRP A 128 -20.68 0.71 -8.77
N LEU A 129 -20.57 -0.60 -8.93
CA LEU A 129 -21.67 -1.47 -9.31
C LEU A 129 -22.53 -1.86 -8.10
N ASN A 130 -23.85 -1.94 -8.35
CA ASN A 130 -24.78 -2.64 -7.49
C ASN A 130 -24.69 -4.14 -7.78
N TRP A 131 -23.94 -4.86 -6.95
CA TRP A 131 -23.70 -6.30 -7.11
C TRP A 131 -24.89 -7.17 -6.68
N GLN A 132 -25.86 -6.63 -5.92
CA GLN A 132 -27.10 -7.36 -5.60
C GLN A 132 -28.00 -7.49 -6.83
N ASN A 133 -27.85 -6.60 -7.81
CA ASN A 133 -28.72 -6.57 -8.98
C ASN A 133 -28.37 -7.69 -9.98
N PRO A 134 -29.36 -8.53 -10.41
CA PRO A 134 -29.13 -9.62 -11.35
C PRO A 134 -28.57 -9.18 -12.71
N LYS A 135 -28.91 -7.98 -13.19
CA LYS A 135 -28.35 -7.45 -14.44
C LYS A 135 -26.84 -7.28 -14.33
N THR A 136 -26.34 -6.72 -13.23
CA THR A 136 -24.90 -6.57 -12.99
C THR A 136 -24.20 -7.93 -13.04
N GLN A 137 -24.75 -8.92 -12.32
CA GLN A 137 -24.18 -10.27 -12.25
C GLN A 137 -24.16 -10.93 -13.63
N ASN A 138 -25.25 -10.84 -14.39
CA ASN A 138 -25.36 -11.47 -15.71
C ASN A 138 -24.45 -10.79 -16.76
N ASP A 139 -24.40 -9.45 -16.77
CA ASP A 139 -23.54 -8.71 -17.71
C ASP A 139 -22.06 -9.05 -17.45
N MET A 140 -21.66 -9.10 -16.18
CA MET A 140 -20.28 -9.43 -15.80
C MET A 140 -19.93 -10.88 -16.15
N ARG A 141 -20.82 -11.85 -15.83
CA ARG A 141 -20.64 -13.27 -16.17
C ARG A 141 -20.43 -13.46 -17.67
N LYS A 142 -21.20 -12.75 -18.50
CA LYS A 142 -21.06 -12.82 -19.96
C LYS A 142 -19.65 -12.44 -20.41
N ILE A 143 -19.09 -11.33 -19.90
CA ILE A 143 -17.71 -10.93 -20.24
C ILE A 143 -16.70 -12.01 -19.84
N ILE A 144 -16.87 -12.59 -18.65
CA ILE A 144 -15.99 -13.67 -18.18
C ILE A 144 -16.07 -14.91 -19.09
N GLU A 145 -17.28 -15.33 -19.45
CA GLU A 145 -17.50 -16.49 -20.33
C GLU A 145 -16.90 -16.28 -21.74
N GLU A 146 -16.97 -15.05 -22.27
CA GLU A 146 -16.40 -14.69 -23.57
C GLU A 146 -14.88 -14.55 -23.52
N SER A 147 -14.32 -14.08 -22.41
CA SER A 147 -12.87 -13.83 -22.24
C SER A 147 -12.08 -15.07 -21.82
N ALA A 148 -12.65 -15.94 -20.99
CA ALA A 148 -11.95 -17.09 -20.42
C ALA A 148 -11.31 -18.04 -21.46
N PRO A 149 -11.89 -18.29 -22.65
CA PRO A 149 -11.25 -19.12 -23.67
C PRO A 149 -10.05 -18.46 -24.39
N ILE A 150 -9.79 -17.19 -24.11
CA ILE A 150 -8.77 -16.38 -24.79
C ILE A 150 -7.48 -16.32 -23.97
N PHE A 151 -7.59 -16.40 -22.66
CA PHE A 151 -6.48 -16.16 -21.74
C PHE A 151 -6.19 -17.38 -20.87
N ASP A 152 -4.90 -17.61 -20.57
CA ASP A 152 -4.47 -18.60 -19.56
C ASP A 152 -4.57 -18.04 -18.13
N THR A 153 -4.50 -16.72 -18.01
CA THR A 153 -4.62 -16.03 -16.73
C THR A 153 -5.46 -14.76 -16.91
N PHE A 154 -6.30 -14.45 -15.93
CA PHE A 154 -7.21 -13.30 -15.99
C PHE A 154 -7.28 -12.60 -14.64
N ILE A 155 -7.14 -11.26 -14.61
CA ILE A 155 -7.22 -10.45 -13.39
C ILE A 155 -8.54 -9.70 -13.29
N ILE A 156 -9.13 -9.73 -12.10
CA ILE A 156 -10.28 -8.93 -11.73
C ILE A 156 -9.74 -7.74 -10.94
N ASP A 157 -10.05 -6.52 -11.40
CA ASP A 157 -9.57 -5.29 -10.78
C ASP A 157 -10.16 -5.01 -9.39
N ASP A 158 -9.68 -3.94 -8.75
CA ASP A 158 -10.03 -3.55 -7.38
C ASP A 158 -11.42 -2.89 -7.24
N PHE A 159 -12.22 -2.81 -8.28
CA PHE A 159 -13.60 -2.33 -8.18
C PHE A 159 -14.63 -3.45 -7.98
N PHE A 160 -14.17 -4.69 -7.73
CA PHE A 160 -15.05 -5.76 -7.23
C PHE A 160 -15.38 -5.53 -5.76
N CYS A 161 -16.10 -4.43 -5.51
CA CYS A 161 -16.49 -3.93 -4.21
C CYS A 161 -17.85 -3.22 -4.30
N THR A 162 -18.45 -2.87 -3.17
CA THR A 162 -19.73 -2.15 -3.14
C THR A 162 -19.92 -1.34 -1.87
N ALA A 163 -20.53 -0.18 -2.01
CA ALA A 163 -21.10 0.62 -0.92
C ALA A 163 -22.63 0.74 -1.04
N ASP A 164 -23.27 -0.08 -1.90
CA ASP A 164 -24.66 0.02 -2.27
C ASP A 164 -25.61 0.06 -1.07
N THR A 165 -26.57 0.99 -1.12
CA THR A 165 -27.62 1.17 -0.12
C THR A 165 -29.02 1.18 -0.74
N SER A 166 -29.18 0.62 -1.95
CA SER A 166 -30.46 0.46 -2.64
C SER A 166 -31.48 -0.33 -1.81
N LEU A 167 -32.73 -0.27 -2.22
CA LEU A 167 -33.81 -1.01 -1.55
C LEU A 167 -33.56 -2.53 -1.60
N GLU A 168 -33.11 -3.05 -2.75
CA GLU A 168 -32.79 -4.47 -2.91
C GLU A 168 -31.66 -4.91 -1.99
N SER A 169 -30.58 -4.10 -1.87
CA SER A 169 -29.48 -4.38 -0.95
C SER A 169 -29.91 -4.28 0.52
N LYS A 170 -30.76 -3.30 0.88
CA LYS A 170 -31.34 -3.22 2.24
C LYS A 170 -32.17 -4.46 2.59
N GLN A 171 -32.99 -4.92 1.65
CA GLN A 171 -33.80 -6.13 1.84
C GLN A 171 -32.94 -7.38 1.97
N ALA A 172 -31.96 -7.57 1.07
CA ALA A 172 -31.04 -8.69 1.10
C ALA A 172 -30.14 -8.69 2.35
N LYS A 173 -29.73 -7.52 2.84
CA LYS A 173 -28.96 -7.35 4.07
C LYS A 173 -29.73 -7.90 5.29
N GLY A 174 -31.00 -7.59 5.39
CA GLY A 174 -31.81 -7.94 6.56
C GLY A 174 -31.23 -7.36 7.86
N GLY A 175 -31.11 -8.20 8.89
CA GLY A 175 -30.56 -7.81 10.20
C GLY A 175 -29.05 -7.75 10.30
N ARG A 176 -28.30 -8.16 9.27
CA ARG A 176 -26.83 -8.13 9.27
C ARG A 176 -26.30 -6.71 9.26
N SER A 177 -25.04 -6.49 9.71
CA SER A 177 -24.29 -5.27 9.43
C SER A 177 -24.02 -5.14 7.92
N TRP A 178 -23.71 -3.93 7.44
CA TRP A 178 -23.31 -3.72 6.05
C TRP A 178 -22.04 -4.48 5.70
N SER A 179 -21.08 -4.52 6.61
CA SER A 179 -19.84 -5.28 6.45
C SER A 179 -20.09 -6.78 6.25
N GLU A 180 -20.88 -7.40 7.14
CA GLU A 180 -21.22 -8.83 7.03
C GLU A 180 -21.97 -9.16 5.74
N TYR A 181 -22.95 -8.32 5.39
CA TYR A 181 -23.75 -8.52 4.17
C TYR A 181 -22.89 -8.42 2.91
N ARG A 182 -22.11 -7.33 2.78
CA ARG A 182 -21.31 -7.08 1.58
C ARG A 182 -20.21 -8.12 1.39
N ARG A 183 -19.53 -8.52 2.46
CA ARG A 183 -18.52 -9.59 2.41
C ARG A 183 -19.14 -10.92 2.00
N ALA A 184 -20.26 -11.32 2.58
CA ALA A 184 -20.96 -12.55 2.19
C ALA A 184 -21.41 -12.54 0.73
N LEU A 185 -21.99 -11.41 0.26
CA LEU A 185 -22.42 -11.22 -1.11
C LEU A 185 -21.25 -11.37 -2.09
N LEU A 186 -20.16 -10.60 -1.90
CA LEU A 186 -19.07 -10.61 -2.86
C LEU A 186 -18.28 -11.92 -2.84
N THR A 187 -18.13 -12.57 -1.69
CA THR A 187 -17.54 -13.91 -1.61
C THR A 187 -18.35 -14.94 -2.42
N GLU A 188 -19.70 -14.88 -2.35
CA GLU A 188 -20.58 -15.73 -3.16
C GLU A 188 -20.46 -15.42 -4.65
N LEU A 189 -20.43 -14.14 -5.00
CA LEU A 189 -20.33 -13.70 -6.39
C LEU A 189 -18.94 -13.95 -6.98
N ALA A 190 -17.87 -13.96 -6.19
CA ALA A 190 -16.55 -14.38 -6.63
C ALA A 190 -16.59 -15.77 -7.26
N ASP A 191 -17.30 -16.70 -6.63
CA ASP A 191 -17.48 -18.05 -7.16
C ASP A 191 -18.47 -18.10 -8.33
N SER A 192 -19.67 -17.51 -8.17
CA SER A 192 -20.78 -17.70 -9.12
C SER A 192 -20.73 -16.81 -10.36
N VAL A 193 -20.02 -15.68 -10.31
CA VAL A 193 -19.91 -14.73 -11.44
C VAL A 193 -18.56 -14.83 -12.14
N PHE A 194 -17.48 -15.13 -11.40
CA PHE A 194 -16.12 -15.14 -11.96
C PHE A 194 -15.55 -16.55 -12.07
N ILE A 195 -15.42 -17.29 -10.95
CA ILE A 195 -14.62 -18.51 -10.91
C ILE A 195 -15.30 -19.65 -11.68
N LYS A 196 -16.52 -20.01 -11.35
CA LYS A 196 -17.25 -21.10 -12.03
C LYS A 196 -17.43 -20.83 -13.51
N PRO A 197 -17.97 -19.67 -13.96
CA PRO A 197 -18.14 -19.41 -15.38
C PRO A 197 -16.83 -19.44 -16.17
N ALA A 198 -15.73 -18.91 -15.60
CA ALA A 198 -14.43 -18.97 -16.25
C ALA A 198 -13.91 -20.41 -16.39
N LYS A 199 -13.95 -21.19 -15.30
CA LYS A 199 -13.49 -22.59 -15.27
C LYS A 199 -14.34 -23.53 -16.15
N GLU A 200 -15.64 -23.25 -16.31
CA GLU A 200 -16.52 -23.98 -17.24
C GLU A 200 -16.13 -23.77 -18.71
N LYS A 201 -15.64 -22.58 -19.07
CA LYS A 201 -15.18 -22.24 -20.43
C LYS A 201 -13.72 -22.61 -20.69
N ASN A 202 -12.86 -22.49 -19.68
CA ASN A 202 -11.45 -22.86 -19.71
C ASN A 202 -11.05 -23.46 -18.36
N PRO A 203 -11.04 -24.80 -18.19
CA PRO A 203 -10.71 -25.44 -16.92
C PRO A 203 -9.33 -25.11 -16.38
N ASN A 204 -8.39 -24.69 -17.23
CA ASN A 204 -7.02 -24.39 -16.87
C ASN A 204 -6.75 -22.91 -16.54
N ILE A 205 -7.73 -22.02 -16.77
CA ILE A 205 -7.55 -20.59 -16.52
C ILE A 205 -7.22 -20.32 -15.05
N LYS A 206 -6.25 -19.43 -14.82
CA LYS A 206 -5.91 -18.91 -13.50
C LYS A 206 -6.58 -17.56 -13.29
N LEU A 207 -7.23 -17.39 -12.16
CA LEU A 207 -7.90 -16.15 -11.81
C LEU A 207 -7.16 -15.44 -10.70
N ILE A 208 -6.93 -14.15 -10.92
CA ILE A 208 -6.27 -13.24 -9.98
C ILE A 208 -7.29 -12.23 -9.46
N ILE A 209 -7.32 -12.02 -8.15
CA ILE A 209 -8.03 -10.90 -7.54
C ILE A 209 -7.03 -9.79 -7.19
N LYS A 210 -7.39 -8.53 -7.47
CA LYS A 210 -6.62 -7.36 -7.03
C LYS A 210 -7.32 -6.70 -5.84
N TYR A 211 -6.56 -6.48 -4.75
CA TYR A 211 -6.99 -5.66 -3.62
C TYR A 211 -6.47 -4.23 -3.77
N PRO A 212 -7.27 -3.19 -3.47
CA PRO A 212 -6.82 -1.81 -3.48
C PRO A 212 -5.94 -1.48 -2.27
N GLN A 213 -5.59 -0.20 -2.09
CA GLN A 213 -4.74 0.25 -0.98
C GLN A 213 -5.51 0.62 0.30
N TRP A 214 -6.81 0.42 0.40
CA TRP A 214 -7.66 0.82 1.55
C TRP A 214 -7.76 -0.25 2.63
N TYR A 215 -6.66 -0.88 3.01
CA TYR A 215 -6.60 -2.11 3.81
C TYR A 215 -7.39 -2.08 5.13
N ASP A 216 -7.51 -0.93 5.77
CA ASP A 216 -8.29 -0.78 7.01
C ASP A 216 -9.80 -0.64 6.77
N ARG A 217 -10.24 -0.52 5.51
CA ARG A 217 -11.65 -0.32 5.13
C ARG A 217 -12.21 -1.44 4.25
N PHE A 218 -11.44 -2.48 3.95
CA PHE A 218 -11.86 -3.59 3.09
C PHE A 218 -13.18 -4.21 3.50
N HIS A 219 -13.34 -4.50 4.79
CA HIS A 219 -14.54 -5.12 5.34
C HIS A 219 -15.80 -4.26 5.17
N LEU A 220 -15.68 -2.93 5.02
CA LEU A 220 -16.81 -2.02 4.79
C LEU A 220 -17.34 -2.11 3.36
N PHE A 221 -16.48 -2.47 2.40
CA PHE A 221 -16.79 -2.46 0.96
C PHE A 221 -16.92 -3.86 0.36
N GLY A 222 -16.87 -4.90 1.19
CA GLY A 222 -17.19 -6.27 0.77
C GLY A 222 -15.99 -7.19 0.53
N TYR A 223 -14.75 -6.70 0.63
CA TYR A 223 -13.58 -7.57 0.57
C TYR A 223 -13.49 -8.45 1.82
N ASP A 224 -13.68 -9.75 1.66
CA ASP A 224 -13.44 -10.72 2.73
C ASP A 224 -12.03 -11.31 2.60
N VAL A 225 -11.06 -10.59 3.15
CA VAL A 225 -9.64 -10.96 3.07
C VAL A 225 -9.30 -12.24 3.85
N ALA A 226 -10.21 -12.75 4.68
CA ALA A 226 -10.05 -14.06 5.34
C ALA A 226 -10.37 -15.23 4.41
N THR A 227 -11.25 -15.03 3.44
CA THR A 227 -11.83 -16.07 2.59
C THR A 227 -11.42 -15.95 1.13
N GLU A 228 -11.57 -14.77 0.52
CA GLU A 228 -11.35 -14.55 -0.92
C GLU A 228 -9.96 -14.95 -1.42
N PRO A 229 -8.84 -14.67 -0.72
CA PRO A 229 -7.50 -15.08 -1.19
C PRO A 229 -7.37 -16.59 -1.40
N LYS A 230 -8.21 -17.38 -0.73
CA LYS A 230 -8.23 -18.84 -0.86
C LYS A 230 -8.96 -19.31 -2.11
N LEU A 231 -9.91 -18.52 -2.61
CA LEU A 231 -10.74 -18.86 -3.76
C LEU A 231 -10.01 -18.64 -5.09
N PHE A 232 -9.20 -17.61 -5.18
CA PHE A 232 -8.47 -17.25 -6.38
C PHE A 232 -7.13 -17.99 -6.50
N ASP A 233 -6.59 -18.06 -7.72
CA ASP A 233 -5.30 -18.68 -8.03
C ASP A 233 -4.12 -17.72 -7.75
N GLY A 234 -4.37 -16.40 -7.79
CA GLY A 234 -3.39 -15.35 -7.50
C GLY A 234 -4.00 -14.14 -6.81
N VAL A 235 -3.16 -13.37 -6.13
CA VAL A 235 -3.54 -12.15 -5.41
C VAL A 235 -2.56 -11.04 -5.76
N TRP A 236 -3.07 -9.93 -6.32
CA TRP A 236 -2.34 -8.70 -6.58
C TRP A 236 -2.80 -7.59 -5.64
N VAL A 237 -1.93 -6.65 -5.34
CA VAL A 237 -2.20 -5.64 -4.31
C VAL A 237 -1.88 -4.24 -4.80
N GLY A 238 -2.81 -3.32 -4.61
CA GLY A 238 -2.61 -1.90 -4.84
C GLY A 238 -1.60 -1.30 -3.86
N THR A 239 -0.58 -0.66 -4.41
CA THR A 239 0.46 0.08 -3.66
C THR A 239 0.53 1.54 -4.14
N GLU A 240 -0.64 2.06 -4.53
CA GLU A 240 -0.84 3.38 -5.13
C GLU A 240 -0.78 4.47 -4.05
N THR A 241 0.42 4.79 -3.57
CA THR A 241 0.61 5.80 -2.51
C THR A 241 0.71 7.21 -3.07
N ARG A 242 0.98 7.37 -4.37
CA ARG A 242 0.99 8.66 -5.06
C ARG A 242 1.77 9.74 -4.32
N GLY A 243 1.37 11.01 -4.46
CA GLY A 243 1.98 12.12 -3.74
C GLY A 243 1.40 12.29 -2.33
N GLN A 244 2.23 12.12 -1.30
CA GLN A 244 1.81 12.19 0.12
C GLN A 244 1.22 13.55 0.55
N TYR A 245 1.33 14.56 -0.29
CA TYR A 245 0.82 15.91 -0.04
C TYR A 245 -0.39 16.28 -0.91
N THR A 246 -0.87 15.35 -1.75
CA THR A 246 -2.07 15.58 -2.58
C THR A 246 -3.35 15.34 -1.82
N GLN A 247 -4.39 16.11 -2.17
CA GLN A 247 -5.73 15.97 -1.59
C GLN A 247 -6.67 15.14 -2.48
N ARG A 248 -6.38 15.00 -3.77
CA ARG A 248 -7.29 14.40 -4.74
C ARG A 248 -7.68 12.96 -4.40
N PHE A 249 -6.71 12.14 -3.98
CA PHE A 249 -6.94 10.74 -3.61
C PHE A 249 -6.85 10.50 -2.09
N GLY A 250 -6.54 11.52 -1.31
CA GLY A 250 -6.26 11.47 0.12
C GLY A 250 -4.77 11.69 0.41
N PHE A 251 -4.46 12.08 1.65
CA PHE A 251 -3.08 12.36 2.11
C PHE A 251 -2.37 11.08 2.52
N ILE A 252 -2.07 10.22 1.55
CA ILE A 252 -1.51 8.89 1.76
C ILE A 252 -0.05 8.98 2.18
N GLN A 253 0.35 8.12 3.11
CA GLN A 253 1.75 8.01 3.48
C GLN A 253 2.44 6.92 2.63
N PRO A 254 3.68 7.15 2.15
CA PRO A 254 4.39 6.19 1.30
C PRO A 254 4.53 4.78 1.90
N TYR A 255 4.61 4.68 3.23
CA TYR A 255 4.71 3.39 3.93
C TYR A 255 3.43 2.53 3.82
N LEU A 256 2.28 3.12 3.45
CA LEU A 256 1.02 2.39 3.20
C LEU A 256 1.21 1.27 2.17
N GLY A 257 1.93 1.53 1.07
CA GLY A 257 2.18 0.52 0.04
C GLY A 257 2.87 -0.73 0.62
N PHE A 258 3.85 -0.53 1.51
CA PHE A 258 4.51 -1.62 2.24
C PHE A 258 3.54 -2.36 3.16
N ILE A 259 2.79 -1.65 4.02
CA ILE A 259 1.85 -2.24 4.97
C ILE A 259 0.78 -3.06 4.25
N ASN A 260 0.14 -2.47 3.23
CA ASN A 260 -0.93 -3.14 2.50
C ASN A 260 -0.44 -4.43 1.84
N PHE A 261 0.67 -4.38 1.08
CA PHE A 261 1.20 -5.55 0.41
C PHE A 261 1.64 -6.64 1.39
N ARG A 262 2.39 -6.27 2.43
CA ARG A 262 2.87 -7.22 3.46
C ARG A 262 1.73 -7.87 4.22
N TRP A 263 0.71 -7.10 4.62
CA TRP A 263 -0.43 -7.66 5.33
C TRP A 263 -1.23 -8.64 4.47
N ILE A 264 -1.55 -8.28 3.23
CA ILE A 264 -2.24 -9.18 2.30
C ILE A 264 -1.37 -10.43 2.00
N SER A 265 -0.05 -10.31 1.95
CA SER A 265 0.83 -11.47 1.76
C SER A 265 0.71 -12.50 2.90
N THR A 266 0.47 -12.06 4.13
CA THR A 266 0.24 -12.97 5.27
C THR A 266 -1.08 -13.75 5.18
N LEU A 267 -2.05 -13.23 4.41
CA LEU A 267 -3.36 -13.85 4.17
C LEU A 267 -3.39 -14.73 2.92
N SER A 268 -2.52 -14.42 1.95
CA SER A 268 -2.50 -15.05 0.61
C SER A 268 -1.44 -16.14 0.47
N GLY A 269 -0.41 -16.14 1.32
CA GLY A 269 0.71 -17.08 1.25
C GLY A 269 1.44 -17.02 -0.09
N ASP A 270 1.64 -18.17 -0.73
CA ASP A 270 2.33 -18.34 -2.01
C ASP A 270 1.57 -17.78 -3.22
N LYS A 271 0.29 -17.41 -3.06
CA LYS A 271 -0.54 -16.82 -4.11
C LYS A 271 -0.26 -15.33 -4.32
N ILE A 272 0.47 -14.67 -3.41
CA ILE A 272 0.84 -13.27 -3.56
C ILE A 272 1.75 -13.07 -4.78
N GLY A 273 1.44 -12.11 -5.63
CA GLY A 273 2.16 -11.89 -6.88
C GLY A 273 2.60 -10.44 -7.07
N GLY A 274 1.83 -9.65 -7.80
CA GLY A 274 2.19 -8.30 -8.21
C GLY A 274 1.75 -7.20 -7.28
N ALA A 275 2.54 -6.12 -7.26
CA ALA A 275 2.18 -4.83 -6.72
C ALA A 275 1.72 -3.92 -7.87
N TRP A 276 0.62 -3.23 -7.66
CA TRP A 276 -0.04 -2.41 -8.66
C TRP A 276 -0.04 -0.95 -8.22
N PHE A 277 0.47 -0.05 -9.06
CA PHE A 277 0.42 1.39 -8.80
C PHE A 277 0.26 2.23 -10.07
N ASP A 278 -0.09 3.50 -9.90
CA ASP A 278 -0.38 4.42 -10.98
C ASP A 278 0.45 5.72 -10.90
N HIS A 279 0.26 6.56 -11.91
CA HIS A 279 0.93 7.85 -12.08
C HIS A 279 0.04 9.04 -11.63
N GLY A 280 -1.19 8.78 -11.21
CA GLY A 280 -2.16 9.84 -10.85
C GLY A 280 -1.67 10.67 -9.68
N ASP A 281 -1.63 12.00 -9.81
CA ASP A 281 -1.11 12.95 -8.81
C ASP A 281 0.30 12.59 -8.29
N CYS A 282 1.15 12.05 -9.16
CA CYS A 282 2.54 11.76 -8.86
C CYS A 282 3.48 12.76 -9.52
N THR A 283 4.50 13.20 -8.78
CA THR A 283 5.74 13.65 -9.39
C THR A 283 6.54 12.44 -9.90
N ASP A 284 7.62 12.67 -10.63
CA ASP A 284 8.56 11.61 -11.03
C ASP A 284 9.10 10.83 -9.83
N ILE A 285 9.39 11.53 -8.72
CA ILE A 285 9.92 10.95 -7.49
C ILE A 285 8.84 10.17 -6.72
N ASP A 286 7.60 10.68 -6.66
CA ASP A 286 6.50 9.92 -6.04
C ASP A 286 6.26 8.60 -6.76
N PHE A 287 6.34 8.61 -8.10
CA PHE A 287 6.19 7.41 -8.90
C PHE A 287 7.25 6.34 -8.59
N ILE A 288 8.53 6.73 -8.54
CA ILE A 288 9.62 5.78 -8.25
C ILE A 288 9.62 5.34 -6.78
N ASP A 289 9.15 6.17 -5.84
CA ASP A 289 8.99 5.81 -4.44
C ASP A 289 7.99 4.66 -4.26
N GLN A 290 6.89 4.63 -5.02
CA GLN A 290 5.94 3.52 -5.04
C GLN A 290 6.61 2.21 -5.46
N ALA A 291 7.49 2.25 -6.48
CA ALA A 291 8.24 1.08 -6.93
C ALA A 291 9.16 0.53 -5.82
N TYR A 292 9.91 1.41 -5.14
CA TYR A 292 10.80 0.99 -4.05
C TYR A 292 10.04 0.40 -2.87
N GLN A 293 8.94 1.01 -2.44
CA GLN A 293 8.12 0.48 -1.35
C GLN A 293 7.47 -0.86 -1.70
N SER A 294 7.03 -1.02 -2.94
CA SER A 294 6.50 -2.30 -3.44
C SER A 294 7.56 -3.41 -3.41
N VAL A 295 8.78 -3.10 -3.86
CA VAL A 295 9.90 -4.06 -3.86
C VAL A 295 10.31 -4.41 -2.43
N LEU A 296 10.41 -3.43 -1.52
CA LEU A 296 10.71 -3.67 -0.11
C LEU A 296 9.63 -4.53 0.57
N ALA A 297 8.37 -4.41 0.13
CA ALA A 297 7.29 -5.26 0.60
C ALA A 297 7.39 -6.72 0.11
N GLY A 298 8.25 -7.01 -0.87
CA GLY A 298 8.53 -8.36 -1.36
C GLY A 298 7.79 -8.74 -2.63
N THR A 299 7.29 -7.76 -3.42
CA THR A 299 6.67 -8.07 -4.71
C THR A 299 7.66 -8.72 -5.68
N LYS A 300 7.13 -9.58 -6.55
CA LYS A 300 7.88 -10.17 -7.68
C LYS A 300 7.55 -9.50 -9.01
N GLU A 301 6.60 -8.58 -9.01
CA GLU A 301 6.15 -7.87 -10.20
C GLU A 301 5.65 -6.47 -9.84
N LEU A 302 6.06 -5.48 -10.62
CA LEU A 302 5.50 -4.13 -10.61
C LEU A 302 4.54 -4.00 -11.79
N VAL A 303 3.27 -3.74 -11.52
CA VAL A 303 2.24 -3.53 -12.55
C VAL A 303 1.86 -2.06 -12.60
N PHE A 304 2.01 -1.45 -13.76
CA PHE A 304 1.73 -0.03 -13.96
C PHE A 304 0.33 0.17 -14.54
N PHE A 305 -0.47 0.94 -13.87
CA PHE A 305 -1.70 1.48 -14.41
C PHE A 305 -1.46 2.93 -14.85
N ASN A 306 -1.57 3.28 -16.13
CA ASN A 306 -1.82 2.41 -17.24
C ASN A 306 -0.84 2.73 -18.39
N PHE A 307 -0.93 1.97 -19.49
CA PHE A 307 -0.10 2.13 -20.70
C PHE A 307 -0.12 3.56 -21.26
N ASP A 308 -1.24 4.27 -21.19
CA ASP A 308 -1.38 5.63 -21.71
C ASP A 308 -0.42 6.62 -21.05
N SER A 309 -0.02 6.37 -19.79
CA SER A 309 0.96 7.21 -19.09
C SER A 309 2.36 7.14 -19.71
N PHE A 310 2.69 6.02 -20.36
CA PHE A 310 3.95 5.88 -21.11
C PHE A 310 3.90 6.69 -22.41
N ILE A 311 2.78 6.64 -23.14
CA ILE A 311 2.56 7.47 -24.35
C ILE A 311 2.56 8.96 -23.97
N ALA A 312 1.89 9.33 -22.89
CA ALA A 312 1.87 10.70 -22.37
C ALA A 312 3.22 11.19 -21.85
N GLY A 313 4.21 10.29 -21.71
CA GLY A 313 5.56 10.65 -21.31
C GLY A 313 5.69 11.07 -19.84
N HIS A 314 4.95 10.43 -18.92
CA HIS A 314 5.08 10.75 -17.49
C HIS A 314 6.53 10.57 -17.04
N PRO A 315 7.15 11.61 -16.39
CA PRO A 315 8.60 11.61 -16.11
C PRO A 315 9.06 10.50 -15.15
N GLY A 316 8.16 9.95 -14.32
CA GLY A 316 8.44 8.82 -13.44
C GLY A 316 8.92 7.57 -14.17
N HIS A 317 8.49 7.37 -15.43
CA HIS A 317 8.96 6.24 -16.24
C HIS A 317 10.44 6.36 -16.60
N HIS A 318 10.97 7.59 -16.71
CA HIS A 318 12.41 7.80 -16.92
C HIS A 318 13.23 7.35 -15.70
N LEU A 319 12.81 7.72 -14.48
CA LEU A 319 13.45 7.27 -13.25
C LEU A 319 13.36 5.75 -13.07
N LEU A 320 12.23 5.16 -13.42
CA LEU A 320 12.05 3.71 -13.38
C LEU A 320 13.06 2.99 -14.29
N ARG A 321 13.24 3.48 -15.54
CA ARG A 321 14.24 2.93 -16.46
C ARG A 321 15.66 3.03 -15.91
N GLN A 322 16.00 4.15 -15.28
CA GLN A 322 17.32 4.36 -14.67
C GLN A 322 17.57 3.46 -13.47
N ASP A 323 16.53 3.23 -12.66
CA ASP A 323 16.65 2.51 -11.40
C ASP A 323 16.27 1.02 -11.48
N PHE A 324 15.82 0.52 -12.63
CA PHE A 324 15.36 -0.88 -12.76
C PHE A 324 16.40 -1.89 -12.28
N GLY A 325 17.67 -1.73 -12.63
CA GLY A 325 18.75 -2.62 -12.16
C GLY A 325 18.88 -2.64 -10.63
N LYS A 326 18.77 -1.46 -9.98
CA LYS A 326 18.80 -1.32 -8.51
C LYS A 326 17.56 -1.94 -7.87
N LEU A 327 16.38 -1.74 -8.48
CA LEU A 327 15.12 -2.34 -8.03
C LEU A 327 15.16 -3.87 -8.11
N ALA A 328 15.70 -4.44 -9.21
CA ALA A 328 15.84 -5.87 -9.37
C ALA A 328 16.87 -6.46 -8.37
N ASP A 329 17.97 -5.74 -8.08
CA ASP A 329 18.92 -6.13 -7.04
C ASP A 329 18.29 -6.10 -5.65
N LEU A 330 17.48 -5.08 -5.36
CA LEU A 330 16.75 -4.98 -4.10
C LEU A 330 15.69 -6.08 -3.99
N ALA A 331 14.94 -6.36 -5.06
CA ALA A 331 13.95 -7.44 -5.09
C ALA A 331 14.59 -8.80 -4.78
N LYS A 332 15.74 -9.09 -5.41
CA LYS A 332 16.54 -10.29 -5.12
C LYS A 332 17.01 -10.33 -3.67
N ALA A 333 17.47 -9.20 -3.13
CA ALA A 333 17.93 -9.13 -1.74
C ALA A 333 16.77 -9.38 -0.77
N VAL A 334 15.60 -8.74 -0.96
CA VAL A 334 14.41 -8.91 -0.13
C VAL A 334 13.86 -10.35 -0.20
N ALA A 335 13.91 -10.99 -1.38
CA ALA A 335 13.51 -12.38 -1.54
C ALA A 335 14.39 -13.35 -0.73
N ASN A 336 15.70 -13.07 -0.63
CA ASN A 336 16.65 -13.89 0.14
C ASN A 336 16.74 -13.48 1.61
N SER A 337 16.48 -12.21 1.91
CA SER A 337 16.63 -11.60 3.23
C SER A 337 15.44 -10.66 3.46
N PRO A 338 14.28 -11.19 3.89
CA PRO A 338 13.08 -10.38 4.04
C PRO A 338 13.24 -9.27 5.08
N ILE A 339 12.43 -8.23 4.96
CA ILE A 339 12.35 -7.14 5.93
C ILE A 339 11.90 -7.71 7.29
N ILE A 340 12.61 -7.31 8.35
CA ILE A 340 12.35 -7.69 9.75
C ILE A 340 12.14 -6.45 10.61
N GLY A 341 11.48 -6.62 11.76
CA GLY A 341 11.24 -5.54 12.72
C GLY A 341 10.14 -5.87 13.72
N PRO A 342 9.69 -4.86 14.49
CA PRO A 342 8.54 -5.00 15.37
C PRO A 342 7.28 -5.35 14.58
N VAL A 343 6.37 -6.11 15.21
CA VAL A 343 5.20 -6.64 14.52
C VAL A 343 3.94 -5.89 14.93
N GLY A 344 3.20 -5.37 13.95
CA GLY A 344 1.87 -4.81 14.11
C GLY A 344 0.80 -5.88 13.85
N TYR A 345 0.01 -6.24 14.86
CA TYR A 345 -1.01 -7.27 14.74
C TYR A 345 -2.33 -6.71 14.23
N LYS A 346 -2.77 -7.20 13.08
CA LYS A 346 -4.05 -6.84 12.46
C LYS A 346 -4.80 -8.10 12.02
N PRO A 347 -5.78 -8.58 12.80
CA PRO A 347 -6.66 -9.66 12.37
C PRO A 347 -7.41 -9.32 11.08
N PRO A 348 -7.74 -10.31 10.22
CA PRO A 348 -8.53 -10.04 9.01
C PRO A 348 -9.92 -9.50 9.38
N ASN A 349 -10.45 -8.62 8.53
CA ASN A 349 -11.79 -8.02 8.66
C ASN A 349 -12.02 -7.24 9.97
N SER A 350 -10.96 -6.83 10.66
CA SER A 350 -11.02 -6.08 11.93
C SER A 350 -11.32 -4.60 11.72
N ASP A 351 -12.06 -4.01 12.67
CA ASP A 351 -12.39 -2.58 12.68
C ASP A 351 -11.22 -1.78 13.30
N PRO A 352 -10.71 -0.73 12.64
CA PRO A 352 -9.63 0.10 13.14
C PRO A 352 -10.07 1.14 14.18
N GLY A 353 -11.35 1.41 14.37
CA GLY A 353 -11.81 2.47 15.26
C GLY A 353 -11.18 3.82 14.92
N GLY A 354 -10.47 4.43 15.91
CA GLY A 354 -9.72 5.67 15.74
C GLY A 354 -8.30 5.51 15.17
N ASP A 355 -7.86 4.28 14.91
CA ASP A 355 -6.49 3.94 14.46
C ASP A 355 -6.41 3.65 12.95
N LEU A 356 -7.35 4.14 12.14
CA LEU A 356 -7.32 3.98 10.68
C LEU A 356 -5.97 4.42 10.11
N TYR A 357 -5.28 3.52 9.40
CA TYR A 357 -3.95 3.72 8.78
C TYR A 357 -2.82 4.07 9.76
N LEU A 358 -2.99 3.84 11.07
CA LEU A 358 -1.97 4.19 12.06
C LEU A 358 -0.62 3.50 11.80
N MET A 359 -0.62 2.27 11.30
CA MET A 359 0.62 1.54 11.01
C MET A 359 1.48 2.25 9.95
N ASP A 360 0.86 2.95 8.99
CA ASP A 360 1.58 3.72 7.98
C ASP A 360 2.37 4.85 8.63
N TYR A 361 1.75 5.56 9.57
CA TYR A 361 2.39 6.66 10.32
C TYR A 361 3.52 6.15 11.21
N ILE A 362 3.35 5.00 11.86
CA ILE A 362 4.43 4.36 12.65
C ILE A 362 5.61 4.02 11.75
N GLY A 363 5.36 3.47 10.56
CA GLY A 363 6.42 3.21 9.57
C GLY A 363 7.14 4.48 9.12
N MET A 364 6.41 5.60 8.95
CA MET A 364 6.99 6.90 8.59
C MET A 364 7.85 7.55 9.68
N PHE A 365 7.82 7.03 10.91
CA PHE A 365 8.82 7.36 11.93
C PHE A 365 10.16 6.64 11.73
N GLY A 366 10.28 5.76 10.74
CA GLY A 366 11.50 4.97 10.51
C GLY A 366 11.57 3.72 11.38
N ILE A 367 10.42 3.25 11.83
CA ILE A 367 10.24 1.97 12.49
C ILE A 367 9.95 0.94 11.40
N SER A 368 10.76 -0.13 11.32
CA SER A 368 10.60 -1.22 10.36
C SER A 368 9.40 -2.10 10.76
N LEU A 369 8.20 -1.52 10.83
CA LEU A 369 6.98 -2.20 11.30
C LEU A 369 6.49 -3.22 10.29
N ILE A 370 6.30 -4.47 10.72
CA ILE A 370 5.81 -5.58 9.90
C ILE A 370 4.35 -5.87 10.28
N PRO A 371 3.39 -5.74 9.36
CA PRO A 371 2.02 -6.13 9.66
C PRO A 371 1.85 -7.65 9.58
N GLU A 372 1.12 -8.22 10.54
CA GLU A 372 0.81 -9.66 10.60
C GLU A 372 -0.69 -9.89 10.85
N SER A 373 -1.26 -10.87 10.14
CA SER A 373 -2.67 -11.28 10.29
C SER A 373 -2.91 -12.28 11.42
N GLN A 374 -1.85 -12.91 11.93
CA GLN A 374 -1.87 -13.81 13.06
C GLN A 374 -1.08 -13.22 14.22
N TYR A 375 -1.50 -13.51 15.47
CA TYR A 375 -0.82 -12.98 16.65
C TYR A 375 0.64 -13.48 16.71
N PRO A 376 1.64 -12.57 16.78
CA PRO A 376 3.05 -12.92 16.66
C PRO A 376 3.67 -13.30 18.01
N ILE A 377 3.27 -14.40 18.57
CA ILE A 377 3.61 -14.82 19.96
C ILE A 377 5.11 -14.92 20.27
N LYS A 378 5.95 -15.03 19.23
CA LYS A 378 7.41 -15.12 19.36
C LYS A 378 8.15 -13.80 19.14
N SER A 379 7.42 -12.73 18.79
CA SER A 379 8.04 -11.43 18.54
C SER A 379 8.46 -10.76 19.83
N SER A 380 9.63 -10.13 19.81
CA SER A 380 10.18 -9.38 20.96
C SER A 380 9.50 -8.02 21.16
N VAL A 381 8.88 -7.48 20.12
CA VAL A 381 8.14 -6.20 20.15
C VAL A 381 6.84 -6.36 19.36
N ILE A 382 5.72 -6.14 20.01
CA ILE A 382 4.37 -6.31 19.43
C ILE A 382 3.58 -5.01 19.57
N PHE A 383 3.09 -4.50 18.46
CA PHE A 383 2.19 -3.35 18.40
C PHE A 383 0.75 -3.79 18.20
N LEU A 384 -0.13 -3.34 19.07
CA LEU A 384 -1.55 -3.69 19.13
C LEU A 384 -2.41 -2.45 18.96
N PRO A 385 -2.72 -2.02 17.72
CA PRO A 385 -3.70 -0.99 17.46
C PRO A 385 -5.13 -1.53 17.68
N THR A 386 -6.14 -0.68 17.53
CA THR A 386 -7.55 -1.02 17.78
C THR A 386 -8.00 -2.29 17.04
N GLN A 387 -7.51 -2.53 15.85
CA GLN A 387 -7.80 -3.74 15.06
C GLN A 387 -7.54 -5.03 15.82
N ALA A 388 -6.52 -5.06 16.69
CA ALA A 388 -6.15 -6.23 17.49
C ALA A 388 -7.24 -6.63 18.51
N ALA A 389 -8.14 -5.72 18.86
CA ALA A 389 -9.25 -5.98 19.78
C ALA A 389 -10.29 -6.98 19.22
N ALA A 390 -10.28 -7.24 17.89
CA ALA A 390 -11.10 -8.26 17.27
C ALA A 390 -10.75 -9.69 17.74
N ASP A 391 -9.54 -9.90 18.24
CA ASP A 391 -9.10 -11.19 18.78
C ASP A 391 -9.59 -11.35 20.24
N ARG A 392 -10.58 -12.20 20.46
CA ARG A 392 -11.17 -12.44 21.78
C ARG A 392 -10.22 -13.12 22.77
N GLU A 393 -9.17 -13.79 22.27
CA GLU A 393 -8.15 -14.47 23.10
C GLU A 393 -6.92 -13.56 23.35
N ILE A 394 -6.97 -12.29 22.95
CA ILE A 394 -5.84 -11.38 22.94
C ILE A 394 -5.16 -11.25 24.30
N TYR A 395 -5.93 -11.22 25.40
CA TYR A 395 -5.39 -11.10 26.76
C TYR A 395 -4.42 -12.25 27.10
N SER A 396 -4.84 -13.50 26.86
CA SER A 396 -4.00 -14.67 27.15
C SER A 396 -2.72 -14.68 26.29
N LYS A 397 -2.83 -14.29 25.01
CA LYS A 397 -1.70 -14.20 24.09
C LYS A 397 -0.71 -13.12 24.54
N ILE A 398 -1.20 -11.96 25.00
CA ILE A 398 -0.36 -10.88 25.56
C ILE A 398 0.39 -11.38 26.80
N MET A 399 -0.29 -12.07 27.73
CA MET A 399 0.36 -12.57 28.94
C MET A 399 1.49 -13.55 28.63
N ILE A 400 1.29 -14.47 27.66
CA ILE A 400 2.35 -15.37 27.22
C ILE A 400 3.54 -14.59 26.62
N SER A 401 3.28 -13.57 25.80
CA SER A 401 4.35 -12.75 25.22
C SER A 401 5.13 -11.95 26.28
N LEU A 402 4.43 -11.42 27.29
CA LEU A 402 5.08 -10.73 28.43
C LEU A 402 5.94 -11.68 29.27
N ASP A 403 5.50 -12.91 29.51
CA ASP A 403 6.27 -13.94 30.21
C ASP A 403 7.55 -14.33 29.44
N HIS A 404 7.55 -14.18 28.10
CA HIS A 404 8.73 -14.32 27.27
C HIS A 404 9.59 -13.04 27.17
N GLY A 405 9.23 -11.97 27.89
CA GLY A 405 9.97 -10.71 27.93
C GLY A 405 9.69 -9.74 26.78
N ALA A 406 8.65 -9.97 25.98
CA ALA A 406 8.28 -9.08 24.88
C ALA A 406 7.89 -7.68 25.38
N LYS A 407 8.21 -6.65 24.60
CA LYS A 407 7.62 -5.32 24.73
C LYS A 407 6.25 -5.30 24.03
N ILE A 408 5.23 -4.83 24.73
CA ILE A 408 3.87 -4.72 24.19
C ILE A 408 3.47 -3.25 24.15
N ILE A 409 3.11 -2.77 22.96
CA ILE A 409 2.68 -1.39 22.75
C ILE A 409 1.20 -1.42 22.39
N PHE A 410 0.36 -0.84 23.25
CA PHE A 410 -1.08 -0.69 23.03
C PHE A 410 -1.40 0.69 22.47
N THR A 411 -2.48 0.81 21.69
CA THR A 411 -3.18 2.10 21.60
C THR A 411 -4.26 2.20 22.69
N THR A 412 -4.68 3.42 23.02
CA THR A 412 -5.84 3.62 23.88
C THR A 412 -7.12 3.09 23.24
N GLY A 413 -7.24 3.19 21.92
CA GLY A 413 -8.34 2.60 21.16
C GLY A 413 -8.40 1.07 21.32
N PHE A 414 -7.24 0.39 21.27
CA PHE A 414 -7.18 -1.04 21.57
C PHE A 414 -7.68 -1.36 22.97
N LEU A 415 -7.18 -0.66 24.00
CA LEU A 415 -7.60 -0.89 25.39
C LEU A 415 -9.10 -0.71 25.57
N ALA A 416 -9.69 0.32 24.96
CA ALA A 416 -11.10 0.63 25.07
C ALA A 416 -12.01 -0.42 24.43
N ASN A 417 -11.53 -1.13 23.41
CA ASN A 417 -12.32 -2.07 22.60
C ASN A 417 -12.00 -3.56 22.88
N ALA A 418 -10.90 -3.87 23.57
CA ALA A 418 -10.54 -5.24 23.90
C ALA A 418 -11.51 -5.87 24.90
N SER A 419 -11.86 -7.14 24.70
CA SER A 419 -12.79 -7.89 25.56
C SER A 419 -12.38 -7.92 27.05
N GLU A 420 -11.08 -7.84 27.33
CA GLU A 420 -10.48 -7.83 28.68
C GLU A 420 -9.80 -6.48 28.98
N GLY A 421 -10.37 -5.38 28.47
CA GLY A 421 -9.79 -4.02 28.58
C GLY A 421 -9.44 -3.60 30.01
N GLU A 422 -10.29 -3.93 31.01
CA GLU A 422 -10.03 -3.64 32.42
C GLU A 422 -8.75 -4.33 32.93
N LYS A 423 -8.57 -5.61 32.60
CA LYS A 423 -7.38 -6.37 33.02
C LYS A 423 -6.13 -5.82 32.33
N LEU A 424 -6.24 -5.48 31.03
CA LEU A 424 -5.17 -4.88 30.27
C LEU A 424 -4.79 -3.49 30.81
N ALA A 425 -5.75 -2.64 31.12
CA ALA A 425 -5.52 -1.33 31.70
C ALA A 425 -4.81 -1.44 33.07
N LYS A 426 -5.20 -2.41 33.91
CA LYS A 426 -4.56 -2.67 35.21
C LYS A 426 -3.08 -3.04 35.07
N ILE A 427 -2.72 -3.94 34.16
CA ILE A 427 -1.31 -4.30 33.93
C ILE A 427 -0.53 -3.15 33.28
N ALA A 428 -1.17 -2.34 32.45
CA ALA A 428 -0.61 -1.13 31.83
C ALA A 428 -0.49 0.05 32.85
N GLY A 429 -1.04 -0.06 34.07
CA GLY A 429 -0.99 1.00 35.08
C GLY A 429 -1.87 2.20 34.76
N ILE A 430 -3.01 1.97 34.16
CA ILE A 430 -4.01 2.98 33.78
C ILE A 430 -5.34 2.67 34.47
N GLN A 431 -6.07 3.70 34.89
CA GLN A 431 -7.40 3.55 35.45
C GLN A 431 -8.42 3.14 34.39
N TRP A 432 -9.39 2.34 34.80
CA TRP A 432 -10.51 1.88 33.99
C TRP A 432 -11.86 2.32 34.59
N PRO A 433 -12.88 2.63 33.82
CA PRO A 433 -12.89 2.71 32.32
C PRO A 433 -12.16 3.95 31.80
N LEU A 434 -11.73 3.89 30.53
CA LEU A 434 -11.18 5.05 29.84
C LEU A 434 -12.30 6.04 29.51
N THR A 435 -12.05 7.33 29.74
CA THR A 435 -12.99 8.40 29.39
C THR A 435 -12.63 8.97 28.01
N PRO A 436 -13.57 9.03 27.04
CA PRO A 436 -13.32 9.64 25.74
C PRO A 436 -12.82 11.09 25.89
N LEU A 437 -11.85 11.48 25.07
CA LEU A 437 -11.26 12.81 25.02
C LEU A 437 -11.65 13.50 23.72
N GLU A 438 -12.49 14.55 23.80
CA GLU A 438 -12.96 15.28 22.62
C GLU A 438 -12.02 16.42 22.17
N SER A 439 -10.89 16.60 22.81
CA SER A 439 -9.94 17.65 22.52
C SER A 439 -8.69 17.15 21.80
N SER A 440 -8.09 18.05 21.02
CA SER A 440 -6.79 17.83 20.36
C SER A 440 -5.76 18.83 20.88
N ALA A 441 -4.48 18.42 20.89
CA ALA A 441 -3.38 19.27 21.26
C ALA A 441 -2.83 20.00 20.03
N GLU A 442 -2.78 21.35 20.10
CA GLU A 442 -2.10 22.17 19.09
C GLU A 442 -0.62 22.39 19.39
N ALA A 443 -0.18 21.95 20.56
CA ALA A 443 1.19 22.02 21.01
C ALA A 443 1.54 20.87 21.93
N ILE A 444 2.84 20.62 22.12
CA ILE A 444 3.38 19.54 22.95
C ILE A 444 4.52 20.04 23.81
N GLU A 445 4.77 19.34 24.93
CA GLU A 445 5.90 19.60 25.80
C GLU A 445 7.17 18.97 25.24
N THR A 446 8.27 19.75 25.21
CA THR A 446 9.60 19.33 24.76
C THR A 446 10.64 19.71 25.79
N GLN A 447 11.86 19.18 25.65
CA GLN A 447 12.98 19.61 26.51
C GLN A 447 13.28 21.10 26.39
N GLY A 448 13.01 21.69 25.21
CA GLY A 448 13.20 23.13 24.93
C GLY A 448 11.99 24.01 25.31
N GLY A 449 10.92 23.46 25.87
CA GLY A 449 9.68 24.16 26.19
C GLY A 449 8.48 23.64 25.38
N ILE A 450 7.55 24.53 25.02
CA ILE A 450 6.33 24.15 24.29
C ILE A 450 6.55 24.34 22.79
N ALA A 451 6.41 23.28 22.01
CA ALA A 451 6.44 23.31 20.55
C ALA A 451 5.01 23.30 19.97
N LYS A 452 4.72 24.27 19.08
CA LYS A 452 3.46 24.29 18.32
C LYS A 452 3.53 23.29 17.18
N LEU A 453 2.43 22.57 16.95
CA LEU A 453 2.27 21.65 15.83
C LEU A 453 1.58 22.37 14.65
N LYS A 454 1.94 22.01 13.42
CA LYS A 454 1.31 22.54 12.20
C LYS A 454 -0.14 22.04 12.06
N PHE A 455 -0.38 20.82 12.47
CA PHE A 455 -1.69 20.19 12.53
C PHE A 455 -1.93 19.65 13.94
N PRO A 456 -3.19 19.63 14.42
CA PRO A 456 -3.51 19.15 15.76
C PRO A 456 -3.12 17.66 15.95
N LEU A 457 -2.59 17.33 17.13
CA LEU A 457 -2.39 15.97 17.57
C LEU A 457 -3.65 15.51 18.29
N ARG A 458 -4.36 14.56 17.75
CA ARG A 458 -5.57 13.98 18.34
C ARG A 458 -5.22 12.83 19.27
N MET A 459 -5.99 12.70 20.33
CA MET A 459 -5.92 11.61 21.31
C MET A 459 -7.33 11.11 21.58
N ASP A 460 -7.49 9.79 21.69
CA ASP A 460 -8.80 9.16 21.84
C ASP A 460 -9.37 9.30 23.25
N TYR A 461 -8.52 9.16 24.27
CA TYR A 461 -8.98 8.99 25.63
C TYR A 461 -8.17 9.78 26.64
N GLN A 462 -8.84 10.15 27.75
CA GLN A 462 -8.17 10.69 28.92
C GLN A 462 -7.45 9.54 29.65
N ILE A 463 -6.14 9.62 29.77
CA ILE A 463 -5.34 8.68 30.55
C ILE A 463 -5.23 9.20 31.98
N VAL A 464 -5.77 8.43 32.94
CA VAL A 464 -5.55 8.60 34.38
C VAL A 464 -4.63 7.47 34.83
N ARG A 465 -3.44 7.83 35.33
CA ARG A 465 -2.42 6.85 35.75
C ARG A 465 -2.78 6.09 37.03
N SER A 466 -2.41 4.82 37.04
CA SER A 466 -2.49 3.94 38.21
C SER A 466 -1.19 3.11 38.30
N GLY A 467 -0.05 3.82 38.39
CA GLY A 467 1.28 3.24 38.47
C GLY A 467 2.07 3.22 37.18
N ALA A 468 1.56 3.80 36.10
CA ALA A 468 2.36 4.03 34.88
C ALA A 468 3.18 5.32 34.99
N ASP A 469 4.33 5.36 34.35
CA ASP A 469 5.15 6.55 34.14
C ASP A 469 4.76 7.25 32.85
N ILE A 470 4.87 8.59 32.80
CA ILE A 470 4.67 9.38 31.59
C ILE A 470 6.01 9.51 30.87
N MET A 471 6.07 9.08 29.63
CA MET A 471 7.23 9.28 28.75
C MET A 471 7.08 10.55 27.89
N LEU A 472 5.89 10.77 27.33
CA LEU A 472 5.58 11.95 26.51
C LEU A 472 4.23 12.54 26.93
N GLN A 473 4.15 13.87 27.01
CA GLN A 473 2.97 14.60 27.47
C GLN A 473 2.60 15.73 26.52
N ALA A 474 1.33 15.78 26.12
CA ALA A 474 0.80 16.89 25.34
C ALA A 474 0.56 18.15 26.22
N SER A 475 0.56 19.32 25.60
CA SER A 475 0.37 20.62 26.30
C SER A 475 -0.96 20.78 27.03
N ILE A 476 -1.94 19.95 26.73
CA ILE A 476 -3.22 19.85 27.46
C ILE A 476 -3.11 18.99 28.72
N LYS A 477 -1.92 18.70 29.18
CA LYS A 477 -1.59 17.86 30.34
C LYS A 477 -2.13 16.43 30.24
N GLN A 478 -2.32 15.93 29.01
CA GLN A 478 -2.69 14.55 28.77
C GLN A 478 -1.45 13.75 28.37
N PRO A 479 -1.25 12.56 28.99
CA PRO A 479 -0.21 11.64 28.55
C PRO A 479 -0.45 11.20 27.11
N PHE A 480 0.57 11.32 26.25
CA PHE A 480 0.59 10.79 24.91
C PHE A 480 1.21 9.39 24.87
N LEU A 481 2.27 9.19 25.66
CA LEU A 481 2.93 7.89 25.81
C LEU A 481 3.19 7.60 27.30
N THR A 482 2.76 6.43 27.75
CA THR A 482 3.02 5.95 29.12
C THR A 482 3.71 4.59 29.09
N GLN A 483 4.39 4.24 30.20
CA GLN A 483 5.12 2.99 30.37
C GLN A 483 4.85 2.37 31.76
N LYS A 484 4.72 1.03 31.77
CA LYS A 484 4.81 0.24 33.01
C LYS A 484 5.48 -1.09 32.71
N GLY A 485 6.72 -1.26 33.14
CA GLY A 485 7.53 -2.42 32.78
C GLY A 485 7.72 -2.50 31.24
N ASN A 486 7.40 -3.64 30.67
CA ASN A 486 7.46 -3.87 29.22
C ASN A 486 6.17 -3.46 28.46
N ILE A 487 5.25 -2.79 29.11
CA ILE A 487 3.98 -2.35 28.51
C ILE A 487 4.02 -0.85 28.28
N TYR A 488 3.65 -0.45 27.07
CA TYR A 488 3.56 0.95 26.64
C TYR A 488 2.15 1.23 26.15
N VAL A 489 1.63 2.44 26.43
CA VAL A 489 0.33 2.87 25.92
C VAL A 489 0.48 4.16 25.16
N LEU A 490 0.15 4.10 23.88
CA LEU A 490 0.15 5.22 22.95
C LEU A 490 -1.27 5.78 22.84
N ASN A 491 -1.45 7.03 23.26
CA ASN A 491 -2.74 7.73 23.19
C ASN A 491 -2.79 8.57 21.92
N THR A 492 -3.25 7.96 20.84
CA THR A 492 -3.33 8.62 19.53
C THR A 492 -4.67 8.35 18.85
N HIS A 493 -5.03 9.23 17.95
CA HIS A 493 -6.14 9.07 17.01
C HIS A 493 -5.69 9.56 15.64
N THR A 494 -5.73 8.69 14.65
CA THR A 494 -5.50 9.12 13.27
C THR A 494 -6.81 9.53 12.62
N PHE A 495 -7.63 8.55 12.25
CA PHE A 495 -8.93 8.75 11.62
C PHE A 495 -9.90 7.69 12.11
N SER A 496 -11.19 8.05 12.08
CA SER A 496 -12.31 7.14 12.30
C SER A 496 -13.29 7.25 11.13
N GLN A 497 -14.26 6.35 11.02
CA GLN A 497 -15.25 6.40 9.93
C GLN A 497 -15.96 7.77 9.81
N PRO A 498 -16.36 8.47 10.90
CA PRO A 498 -16.93 9.82 10.81
C PRO A 498 -16.04 10.86 10.13
N ASP A 499 -14.70 10.75 10.22
CA ASP A 499 -13.78 11.66 9.51
C ASP A 499 -13.91 11.52 7.99
N PHE A 500 -14.14 10.30 7.49
CA PHE A 500 -14.38 10.03 6.08
C PHE A 500 -15.76 10.46 5.63
N ASP A 501 -16.78 10.19 6.45
CA ASP A 501 -18.16 10.57 6.15
C ASP A 501 -18.32 12.10 6.04
N ALA A 502 -17.53 12.85 6.81
CA ALA A 502 -17.52 14.32 6.77
C ALA A 502 -16.92 14.90 5.46
N VAL A 503 -16.07 14.15 4.76
CA VAL A 503 -15.39 14.60 3.53
C VAL A 503 -16.06 14.01 2.27
N GLY A 504 -16.84 12.94 2.40
CA GLY A 504 -17.56 12.30 1.29
C GLY A 504 -16.78 11.13 0.67
N GLU A 505 -16.53 11.18 -0.65
CA GLU A 505 -16.04 10.03 -1.43
C GLU A 505 -14.55 9.70 -1.27
N VAL A 506 -13.90 10.13 -0.19
CA VAL A 506 -12.49 9.84 0.08
C VAL A 506 -12.34 8.43 0.68
N LEU A 507 -11.46 7.62 0.12
CA LEU A 507 -11.17 6.26 0.58
C LEU A 507 -9.93 6.17 1.46
N LEU A 508 -9.05 7.16 1.38
CA LEU A 508 -7.74 7.25 2.05
C LEU A 508 -7.73 8.44 3.01
N ALA A 509 -6.60 8.71 3.67
CA ALA A 509 -6.51 9.75 4.70
C ALA A 509 -7.16 11.08 4.27
N PRO A 510 -8.24 11.53 4.94
CA PRO A 510 -9.04 12.67 4.46
C PRO A 510 -8.38 14.03 4.70
N ARG A 511 -7.33 14.07 5.53
CA ARG A 511 -6.59 15.30 5.89
C ARG A 511 -5.20 14.96 6.39
N GLN A 512 -4.35 15.99 6.50
CA GLN A 512 -3.10 15.90 7.25
C GLN A 512 -3.35 15.96 8.76
N ILE A 513 -2.50 15.29 9.53
CA ILE A 513 -2.58 15.23 11.00
C ILE A 513 -1.23 15.54 11.63
N GLY A 514 -1.23 15.98 12.91
CA GLY A 514 -0.04 16.40 13.64
C GLY A 514 0.95 15.28 13.96
N LEU A 515 0.59 14.03 13.75
CA LEU A 515 1.43 12.89 14.15
C LEU A 515 2.81 12.87 13.44
N LEU A 516 2.88 13.28 12.16
CA LEU A 516 4.17 13.39 11.45
C LEU A 516 4.86 14.75 11.59
N GLU A 517 4.29 15.65 12.37
CA GLU A 517 4.88 16.97 12.69
C GLU A 517 5.53 16.98 14.09
N LEU A 518 5.58 15.82 14.74
CA LEU A 518 6.21 15.67 16.07
C LEU A 518 7.70 16.02 15.99
N PRO A 519 8.26 16.72 17.00
CA PRO A 519 9.69 16.99 17.11
C PRO A 519 10.51 15.71 17.14
N GLN A 520 11.72 15.79 16.61
CA GLN A 520 12.63 14.63 16.50
C GLN A 520 12.84 13.90 17.83
N GLU A 521 12.92 14.64 18.95
CA GLU A 521 13.04 14.02 20.29
C GLU A 521 11.86 13.11 20.65
N TRP A 522 10.63 13.50 20.28
CA TRP A 522 9.44 12.67 20.48
C TRP A 522 9.46 11.44 19.57
N VAL A 523 9.82 11.67 18.31
CA VAL A 523 9.95 10.58 17.34
C VAL A 523 11.03 9.59 17.78
N ASN A 524 12.15 10.05 18.32
CA ASN A 524 13.20 9.18 18.85
C ASN A 524 12.72 8.37 20.07
N THR A 525 11.98 8.98 21.00
CA THR A 525 11.37 8.25 22.13
C THR A 525 10.39 7.17 21.64
N ILE A 526 9.61 7.46 20.59
CA ILE A 526 8.73 6.47 19.98
C ILE A 526 9.56 5.33 19.35
N ARG A 527 10.65 5.63 18.65
CA ARG A 527 11.55 4.60 18.08
C ARG A 527 12.12 3.67 19.13
N GLU A 528 12.55 4.21 20.29
CA GLU A 528 13.14 3.43 21.39
C GLU A 528 12.19 2.35 21.94
N ILE A 529 10.90 2.64 22.04
CA ILE A 529 9.94 1.64 22.53
C ILE A 529 9.73 0.50 21.52
N PHE A 530 9.91 0.77 20.22
CA PHE A 530 9.81 -0.23 19.15
C PHE A 530 11.11 -0.97 18.87
N THR A 531 12.22 -0.66 19.52
CA THR A 531 13.53 -1.22 19.26
C THR A 531 14.01 -2.10 20.42
N THR A 532 14.72 -3.18 20.12
CA THR A 532 15.44 -4.00 21.13
C THR A 532 16.90 -3.55 21.24
N THR A 533 17.60 -4.03 22.28
CA THR A 533 18.98 -3.60 22.58
C THR A 533 20.01 -3.93 21.49
N ASP A 534 19.74 -4.94 20.67
CA ASP A 534 20.66 -5.44 19.64
C ASP A 534 20.29 -4.98 18.21
N GLU A 535 19.37 -4.01 18.11
CA GLU A 535 18.91 -3.49 16.81
C GLU A 535 19.44 -2.07 16.57
N PRO A 536 19.58 -1.67 15.30
CA PRO A 536 19.98 -0.31 14.96
C PRO A 536 18.86 0.68 15.33
N ILE A 537 19.22 1.84 15.88
CA ILE A 537 18.31 2.91 16.24
C ILE A 537 18.56 4.10 15.30
N LEU A 538 17.51 4.56 14.65
CA LEU A 538 17.53 5.75 13.80
C LEU A 538 17.28 7.00 14.65
N ASP A 539 18.16 8.01 14.56
CA ASP A 539 17.97 9.37 15.03
C ASP A 539 17.80 10.28 13.81
N ALA A 540 16.57 10.66 13.54
CA ALA A 540 16.18 11.45 12.36
C ALA A 540 14.82 12.14 12.58
N PRO A 541 14.45 13.16 11.81
CA PRO A 541 13.09 13.67 11.79
C PRO A 541 12.09 12.60 11.32
N SER A 542 10.79 12.85 11.51
CA SER A 542 9.72 12.05 10.89
C SER A 542 9.87 12.04 9.35
N ARG A 543 9.18 11.12 8.67
CA ARG A 543 9.27 10.91 7.20
C ARG A 543 10.67 10.50 6.70
N VAL A 544 11.54 10.05 7.58
CA VAL A 544 12.75 9.29 7.24
C VAL A 544 12.48 7.85 7.67
N THR A 545 12.29 6.96 6.70
CA THR A 545 12.05 5.53 6.98
C THR A 545 13.36 4.77 7.03
N MET A 546 13.40 3.72 7.84
CA MET A 546 14.48 2.74 7.88
C MET A 546 13.86 1.35 7.92
N GLN A 547 14.14 0.54 6.91
CA GLN A 547 13.69 -0.84 6.82
C GLN A 547 14.91 -1.76 6.91
N GLN A 548 14.88 -2.68 7.87
CA GLN A 548 15.98 -3.60 8.12
C GLN A 548 15.72 -4.94 7.41
N LEU A 549 16.66 -5.40 6.61
CA LEU A 549 16.65 -6.74 6.06
C LEU A 549 17.22 -7.76 7.07
N SER A 550 16.86 -9.02 6.93
CA SER A 550 17.32 -10.08 7.84
C SER A 550 18.84 -10.33 7.75
N ASP A 551 19.50 -9.93 6.66
CA ASP A 551 20.97 -9.91 6.52
C ASP A 551 21.65 -8.74 7.25
N LYS A 552 20.86 -7.93 7.99
CA LYS A 552 21.26 -6.73 8.73
C LYS A 552 21.57 -5.51 7.88
N SER A 553 21.37 -5.55 6.57
CA SER A 553 21.41 -4.35 5.75
C SER A 553 20.19 -3.45 6.05
N LEU A 554 20.35 -2.13 5.83
CA LEU A 554 19.34 -1.13 6.15
C LEU A 554 18.99 -0.33 4.89
N PHE A 555 17.74 -0.32 4.51
CA PHE A 555 17.26 0.56 3.45
C PHE A 555 16.62 1.81 4.08
N ILE A 556 17.19 2.98 3.80
CA ILE A 556 16.79 4.25 4.41
C ILE A 556 16.32 5.18 3.31
N GLN A 557 15.18 5.82 3.53
CA GLN A 557 14.60 6.75 2.57
C GLN A 557 14.12 8.02 3.26
N ASN A 558 14.56 9.17 2.75
CA ASN A 558 14.09 10.48 3.16
C ASN A 558 12.92 10.92 2.28
N TYR A 559 11.71 10.94 2.80
CA TYR A 559 10.51 11.40 2.11
C TYR A 559 10.24 12.90 2.28
N ASN A 560 11.05 13.59 3.08
CA ASN A 560 10.92 15.04 3.23
C ASN A 560 11.31 15.78 1.95
N GLN A 561 10.68 16.92 1.73
CA GLN A 561 11.01 17.85 0.64
C GLN A 561 12.30 18.64 0.89
N GLN A 562 12.93 18.42 2.03
CA GLN A 562 14.20 19.01 2.44
C GLN A 562 15.22 17.93 2.79
N GLY A 563 16.50 18.29 2.75
CA GLY A 563 17.55 17.41 3.23
C GLY A 563 17.40 17.15 4.73
N ALA A 564 17.86 15.97 5.16
CA ALA A 564 17.85 15.55 6.56
C ALA A 564 19.24 15.08 6.98
N THR A 565 19.71 15.54 8.14
CA THR A 565 20.87 14.92 8.81
C THR A 565 20.35 13.83 9.72
N ILE A 566 20.87 12.63 9.55
CA ILE A 566 20.45 11.45 10.29
C ILE A 566 21.64 10.80 10.98
N LYS A 567 21.38 10.12 12.09
CA LYS A 567 22.35 9.22 12.73
C LYS A 567 21.72 7.84 12.89
N ILE A 568 22.53 6.82 12.76
CA ILE A 568 22.14 5.44 13.00
C ILE A 568 23.07 4.88 14.05
N HIS A 569 22.52 4.58 15.22
CA HIS A 569 23.27 3.92 16.29
C HIS A 569 23.22 2.41 16.08
N LEU A 570 24.37 1.82 15.91
CA LEU A 570 24.55 0.41 15.55
C LEU A 570 24.95 -0.43 16.78
N PRO A 571 24.57 -1.69 16.86
CA PRO A 571 24.96 -2.56 17.99
C PRO A 571 26.47 -2.81 18.03
N LYS A 572 27.15 -2.81 16.89
CA LYS A 572 28.59 -3.05 16.79
C LYS A 572 29.27 -2.11 15.78
N GLU A 573 30.56 -1.90 15.97
CA GLU A 573 31.40 -1.13 15.08
C GLU A 573 31.84 -2.00 13.90
N GLN A 574 31.65 -1.51 12.65
CA GLN A 574 32.13 -2.11 11.40
C GLN A 574 32.10 -1.07 10.28
N SER A 575 32.71 -1.40 9.13
CA SER A 575 32.65 -0.55 7.94
C SER A 575 31.41 -0.82 7.11
N TYR A 576 30.92 0.21 6.43
CA TYR A 576 29.69 0.15 5.63
C TYR A 576 29.87 0.77 4.26
N ILE A 577 29.07 0.28 3.31
CA ILE A 577 28.94 0.85 1.96
C ILE A 577 27.47 1.18 1.68
N ASP A 578 27.26 2.17 0.85
CA ASP A 578 25.97 2.35 0.18
C ASP A 578 25.93 1.47 -1.07
N ARG A 579 25.10 0.45 -1.04
CA ARG A 579 24.98 -0.52 -2.14
C ARG A 579 24.40 0.08 -3.42
N LEU A 580 23.60 1.16 -3.33
CA LEU A 580 23.05 1.82 -4.49
C LEU A 580 24.11 2.58 -5.31
N THR A 581 25.18 3.03 -4.65
CA THR A 581 26.21 3.85 -5.28
C THR A 581 27.62 3.24 -5.22
N GLY A 582 27.82 2.20 -4.41
CA GLY A 582 29.12 1.58 -4.15
C GLY A 582 30.07 2.42 -3.28
N LYS A 583 29.61 3.55 -2.74
CA LYS A 583 30.45 4.46 -1.94
C LYS A 583 30.54 3.98 -0.50
N SER A 584 31.73 4.14 0.10
CA SER A 584 31.94 3.93 1.54
C SER A 584 31.12 4.94 2.35
N ILE A 585 30.55 4.47 3.45
CA ILE A 585 29.78 5.29 4.40
C ILE A 585 30.68 5.54 5.62
N PRO A 586 30.95 6.81 5.98
CA PRO A 586 31.74 7.14 7.16
C PRO A 586 31.07 6.69 8.44
N THR A 587 31.87 6.10 9.35
CA THR A 587 31.42 5.68 10.69
C THR A 587 32.32 6.28 11.75
N VAL A 588 31.74 6.64 12.90
CA VAL A 588 32.48 7.06 14.09
C VAL A 588 32.04 6.15 15.24
N GLY A 589 32.92 5.22 15.60
CA GLY A 589 32.56 4.16 16.54
C GLY A 589 31.37 3.35 16.02
N LYS A 590 30.31 3.28 16.83
CA LYS A 590 29.06 2.59 16.50
C LYS A 590 28.02 3.47 15.81
N THR A 591 28.41 4.63 15.27
CA THR A 591 27.44 5.59 14.70
C THR A 591 27.76 5.87 13.23
N ILE A 592 26.76 5.72 12.37
CA ILE A 592 26.75 6.28 11.03
C ILE A 592 26.09 7.67 11.11
N ALA A 593 26.73 8.68 10.54
CA ALA A 593 26.15 10.01 10.36
C ALA A 593 26.08 10.34 8.86
N LEU A 594 24.87 10.62 8.37
CA LEU A 594 24.60 10.90 6.97
C LEU A 594 23.83 12.20 6.81
N THR A 595 24.16 12.96 5.76
CA THR A 595 23.29 14.02 5.25
C THR A 595 22.62 13.51 3.99
N MET A 596 21.32 13.27 4.07
CA MET A 596 20.50 12.83 2.95
C MET A 596 19.88 14.03 2.25
N SER A 597 19.93 14.05 0.93
CA SER A 597 19.17 15.03 0.14
C SER A 597 17.66 14.83 0.31
N ALA A 598 16.87 15.83 -0.09
CA ALA A 598 15.43 15.68 -0.21
C ALA A 598 15.09 14.47 -1.10
N ARG A 599 14.08 13.67 -0.72
CA ARG A 599 13.55 12.57 -1.51
C ARG A 599 14.61 11.57 -2.00
N SER A 600 15.68 11.37 -1.19
CA SER A 600 16.78 10.46 -1.51
C SER A 600 16.74 9.17 -0.71
N ARG A 601 17.49 8.18 -1.16
CA ARG A 601 17.59 6.86 -0.54
C ARG A 601 19.03 6.38 -0.46
N VAL A 602 19.30 5.52 0.52
CA VAL A 602 20.59 4.87 0.71
C VAL A 602 20.36 3.43 1.18
N TRP A 603 21.14 2.50 0.67
CA TRP A 603 21.10 1.10 1.10
C TRP A 603 22.41 0.74 1.81
N VAL A 604 22.38 0.83 3.13
CA VAL A 604 23.53 0.59 4.01
C VAL A 604 23.77 -0.90 4.18
N MET A 605 24.95 -1.38 3.83
CA MET A 605 25.35 -2.76 3.98
C MET A 605 26.73 -2.82 4.62
N ALA A 606 26.95 -3.82 5.50
CA ALA A 606 28.28 -4.10 6.03
C ALA A 606 29.24 -4.49 4.89
N ASN A 607 30.48 -3.99 4.98
CA ASN A 607 31.52 -4.24 3.97
C ASN A 607 32.14 -5.62 4.15
#